data_ea8a536122ff63c46b18e8cd6bb344b0
#
_entry.id   ea8a536122ff63c46b18e8cd6bb344b0
#
_cell.length_a   1.000
_cell.length_b   1.000
_cell.length_c   1.000
_cell.angle_alpha   90.00
_cell.angle_beta   90.00
_cell.angle_gamma   90.00
#
_symmetry.space_group_name_H-M   'P 1'
#
loop_
_entity.id
_entity.type
_entity.pdbx_description
1 polymer ?
#
loop_
_entity_poly.entity_id
_entity_poly.type
_entity_poly.pdbx_seq_one_letter_code
_entity_poly.pdbx_strand_id
1 'polypeptide(L)'
;MNALLQAAPGAMSDVARYRAVRAAMVDLAGGLSVEDLSAQAMADCSPGKWHLAHTSWFFEAMILADDPDYRPVDPRFQQLFNSYYEALGQRVARDQRGLMTRPSVDEVLAYRREIDRRMIDWLARSPSGGQHRYLLELGLNHDQQHQELFLMDVLNLMSRSPLDPAAYRVELRRAPPEPARGGMVAFEGGLAFIGHDGAGFAFDNEGPAHKVWLEPFALAADLVTNGDWLRFMADDAYGRADLWLADGWATVKAEGWTAPLYWRRDGDVWTTMGLAGRAPVDPDAPVRHISFYEADAYARWAGKRLPTEAEWEYAAATDPAAFSNLSGEVWQWTASAYAPYPGFRPTPGTAAEYNGKFMANQMVLRGGAFATPPGHARRTYRNFYYPQQRWAFMGLRLAADADAPRGDPSPTREDDAQTAAFRRDMIRGLSQPQKAVPPKWFYDAE
;
A
#
# COMPACT_ATOMS: atom_id res chain seq x y z
N MET A 1 6.73 24.19 4.52
CA MET A 1 7.20 22.94 3.86
C MET A 1 7.61 23.29 2.45
N ASN A 2 8.85 23.04 2.10
CA ASN A 2 9.70 23.95 1.34
C ASN A 2 9.71 23.77 -0.17
N ALA A 3 9.98 24.86 -0.88
CA ALA A 3 10.26 24.99 -2.32
C ALA A 3 11.37 24.05 -2.86
N LEU A 4 12.16 23.41 -1.99
CA LEU A 4 13.21 22.45 -2.34
C LEU A 4 12.69 21.10 -2.87
N LEU A 5 11.42 20.76 -2.64
CA LEU A 5 10.82 19.50 -3.11
C LEU A 5 10.20 19.61 -4.52
N GLN A 6 10.22 20.79 -5.15
CA GLN A 6 9.67 21.02 -6.49
C GLN A 6 10.71 21.00 -7.62
N ALA A 7 12.00 20.86 -7.31
CA ALA A 7 13.03 20.76 -8.34
C ALA A 7 13.00 19.37 -8.99
N ALA A 8 13.02 19.30 -10.32
CA ALA A 8 13.11 18.07 -11.07
C ALA A 8 14.34 17.25 -10.60
N PRO A 9 14.24 15.91 -10.47
CA PRO A 9 15.29 15.04 -9.93
C PRO A 9 16.67 15.17 -10.59
N GLY A 10 16.74 15.70 -11.79
CA GLY A 10 17.99 15.86 -12.55
C GLY A 10 18.84 17.10 -12.23
N ALA A 11 18.35 18.02 -11.38
CA ALA A 11 19.04 19.27 -11.07
C ALA A 11 19.80 19.29 -9.73
N MET A 12 19.58 18.28 -8.85
CA MET A 12 20.19 18.23 -7.52
C MET A 12 21.37 17.25 -7.48
N SER A 13 22.45 17.64 -6.75
CA SER A 13 23.54 16.70 -6.44
C SER A 13 23.06 15.57 -5.54
N ASP A 14 23.76 14.42 -5.57
CA ASP A 14 23.43 13.26 -4.73
C ASP A 14 23.44 13.61 -3.23
N VAL A 15 24.37 14.45 -2.80
CA VAL A 15 24.41 14.96 -1.42
C VAL A 15 23.18 15.79 -1.08
N ALA A 16 22.70 16.64 -2.01
CA ALA A 16 21.53 17.45 -1.78
C ALA A 16 20.25 16.60 -1.74
N ARG A 17 20.12 15.62 -2.64
CA ARG A 17 19.02 14.66 -2.64
C ARG A 17 19.00 13.82 -1.37
N TYR A 18 20.16 13.27 -0.98
CA TYR A 18 20.32 12.52 0.26
C TYR A 18 19.83 13.33 1.46
N ARG A 19 20.33 14.56 1.62
CA ARG A 19 19.91 15.45 2.71
C ARG A 19 18.42 15.73 2.71
N ALA A 20 17.82 15.99 1.54
CA ALA A 20 16.40 16.29 1.42
C ALA A 20 15.52 15.09 1.86
N VAL A 21 15.83 13.90 1.37
CA VAL A 21 15.08 12.67 1.74
C VAL A 21 15.21 12.39 3.25
N ARG A 22 16.45 12.51 3.78
CA ARG A 22 16.70 12.25 5.20
C ARG A 22 16.04 13.26 6.13
N ALA A 23 16.03 14.55 5.74
CA ALA A 23 15.37 15.62 6.51
C ALA A 23 13.86 15.43 6.55
N ALA A 24 13.22 15.02 5.43
CA ALA A 24 11.78 14.81 5.36
C ALA A 24 11.27 13.83 6.42
N MET A 25 11.99 12.74 6.69
CA MET A 25 11.63 11.78 7.74
C MET A 25 11.71 12.39 9.15
N VAL A 26 12.72 13.24 9.41
CA VAL A 26 12.88 13.94 10.69
C VAL A 26 11.77 14.99 10.86
N ASP A 27 11.41 15.69 9.80
CA ASP A 27 10.33 16.68 9.80
C ASP A 27 8.97 16.03 10.11
N LEU A 28 8.72 14.81 9.58
CA LEU A 28 7.52 14.03 9.93
C LEU A 28 7.49 13.65 11.42
N ALA A 29 8.63 13.28 11.98
CA ALA A 29 8.74 12.92 13.40
C ALA A 29 8.67 14.13 14.34
N GLY A 30 9.05 15.33 13.85
CA GLY A 30 9.23 16.53 14.69
C GLY A 30 7.95 17.11 15.33
N GLY A 31 6.76 16.65 14.90
CA GLY A 31 5.47 17.04 15.48
C GLY A 31 4.95 16.12 16.59
N LEU A 32 5.65 14.99 16.84
CA LEU A 32 5.20 13.91 17.72
C LEU A 32 5.98 13.89 19.03
N SER A 33 5.34 13.42 20.10
CA SER A 33 6.01 13.21 21.38
C SER A 33 6.92 11.98 21.38
N VAL A 34 7.76 11.84 22.39
CA VAL A 34 8.61 10.65 22.60
C VAL A 34 7.74 9.40 22.80
N GLU A 35 6.60 9.54 23.44
CA GLU A 35 5.62 8.48 23.67
C GLU A 35 5.02 8.02 22.36
N ASP A 36 4.59 8.95 21.48
CA ASP A 36 4.04 8.65 20.16
C ASP A 36 5.06 7.92 19.29
N LEU A 37 6.32 8.35 19.33
CA LEU A 37 7.41 7.74 18.57
C LEU A 37 7.85 6.38 19.13
N SER A 38 7.47 6.01 20.35
CA SER A 38 7.92 4.79 21.01
C SER A 38 6.87 3.68 21.03
N ALA A 39 5.59 4.01 20.90
CA ALA A 39 4.50 3.04 20.96
C ALA A 39 4.31 2.29 19.63
N GLN A 40 3.78 1.08 19.73
CA GLN A 40 3.40 0.22 18.60
C GLN A 40 1.93 -0.16 18.72
N ALA A 41 1.14 0.14 17.72
CA ALA A 41 -0.32 -0.03 17.77
C ALA A 41 -0.79 -1.47 17.51
N MET A 42 -0.06 -2.22 16.69
CA MET A 42 -0.38 -3.62 16.30
C MET A 42 0.87 -4.34 15.79
N ALA A 43 0.77 -5.66 15.62
CA ALA A 43 1.88 -6.52 15.18
C ALA A 43 2.46 -6.13 13.81
N ASP A 44 1.64 -5.61 12.91
CA ASP A 44 2.06 -5.23 11.55
C ASP A 44 2.71 -3.83 11.48
N CYS A 45 2.53 -2.98 12.49
CA CYS A 45 3.14 -1.66 12.60
C CYS A 45 4.55 -1.72 13.21
N SER A 46 5.23 -0.59 13.19
CA SER A 46 6.48 -0.37 13.94
C SER A 46 6.43 0.98 14.65
N PRO A 47 7.13 1.15 15.79
CA PRO A 47 7.25 2.45 16.44
C PRO A 47 7.92 3.47 15.53
N GLY A 48 7.53 4.75 15.64
CA GLY A 48 8.11 5.83 14.85
C GLY A 48 9.65 5.89 14.93
N LYS A 49 10.21 5.74 16.14
CA LYS A 49 11.66 5.69 16.33
C LYS A 49 12.34 4.52 15.62
N TRP A 50 11.63 3.40 15.43
CA TRP A 50 12.18 2.26 14.70
C TRP A 50 12.37 2.59 13.22
N HIS A 51 11.41 3.28 12.58
CA HIS A 51 11.54 3.73 11.18
C HIS A 51 12.74 4.66 11.00
N LEU A 52 12.93 5.63 11.90
CA LEU A 52 14.08 6.55 11.90
C LEU A 52 15.41 5.80 11.97
N ALA A 53 15.49 4.79 12.84
CA ALA A 53 16.70 3.99 13.03
C ALA A 53 16.92 3.00 11.88
N HIS A 54 15.88 2.30 11.42
CA HIS A 54 15.96 1.31 10.36
C HIS A 54 16.46 1.90 9.04
N THR A 55 15.97 3.07 8.66
CA THR A 55 16.43 3.76 7.45
C THR A 55 17.88 4.25 7.58
N SER A 56 18.38 4.49 8.79
CA SER A 56 19.80 4.76 9.03
C SER A 56 20.64 3.48 8.97
N TRP A 57 20.14 2.43 9.61
CA TRP A 57 20.75 1.11 9.56
C TRP A 57 20.90 0.59 8.12
N PHE A 58 19.93 0.87 7.24
CA PHE A 58 19.99 0.45 5.85
C PHE A 58 21.25 1.03 5.14
N PHE A 59 21.50 2.33 5.28
CA PHE A 59 22.69 2.96 4.70
C PHE A 59 23.97 2.45 5.34
N GLU A 60 23.96 2.22 6.65
CA GLU A 60 25.12 1.66 7.37
C GLU A 60 25.44 0.25 6.88
N ALA A 61 24.44 -0.63 6.84
CA ALA A 61 24.63 -2.06 6.53
C ALA A 61 24.87 -2.33 5.05
N MET A 62 24.22 -1.56 4.15
CA MET A 62 24.25 -1.83 2.70
C MET A 62 25.32 -1.04 1.95
N ILE A 63 25.82 0.06 2.52
CA ILE A 63 26.78 0.94 1.84
C ILE A 63 28.06 1.11 2.66
N LEU A 64 27.96 1.61 3.90
CA LEU A 64 29.14 1.96 4.67
C LEU A 64 29.93 0.72 5.12
N ALA A 65 29.24 -0.38 5.43
CA ALA A 65 29.87 -1.63 5.85
C ALA A 65 30.62 -2.39 4.73
N ASP A 66 30.51 -1.96 3.47
CA ASP A 66 31.29 -2.50 2.36
C ASP A 66 32.80 -2.11 2.46
N ASP A 67 33.12 -1.05 3.22
CA ASP A 67 34.48 -0.68 3.55
C ASP A 67 35.02 -1.61 4.66
N PRO A 68 36.11 -2.39 4.43
CA PRO A 68 36.69 -3.32 5.42
C PRO A 68 37.15 -2.65 6.73
N ASP A 69 37.48 -1.36 6.66
CA ASP A 69 37.90 -0.58 7.82
C ASP A 69 36.78 0.10 8.56
N TYR A 70 35.53 -0.03 8.04
CA TYR A 70 34.36 0.55 8.69
C TYR A 70 34.11 -0.06 10.07
N ARG A 71 33.70 0.77 11.01
CA ARG A 71 33.27 0.32 12.35
C ARG A 71 31.86 0.80 12.58
N PRO A 72 30.90 -0.11 12.85
CA PRO A 72 29.50 0.24 13.14
C PRO A 72 29.41 1.24 14.31
N VAL A 73 28.41 2.11 14.28
CA VAL A 73 28.15 3.03 15.39
C VAL A 73 27.86 2.26 16.68
N ASP A 74 27.01 1.25 16.60
CA ASP A 74 26.80 0.24 17.64
C ASP A 74 26.50 -1.11 16.95
N PRO A 75 27.35 -2.14 17.15
CA PRO A 75 27.17 -3.44 16.49
C PRO A 75 25.83 -4.14 16.87
N ARG A 76 25.19 -3.77 17.99
CA ARG A 76 23.89 -4.32 18.41
C ARG A 76 22.75 -3.79 17.55
N PHE A 77 22.93 -2.66 16.87
CA PHE A 77 21.93 -2.06 15.99
C PHE A 77 21.69 -2.92 14.74
N GLN A 78 22.63 -3.77 14.37
CA GLN A 78 22.46 -4.78 13.34
C GLN A 78 21.26 -5.69 13.64
N GLN A 79 21.10 -6.17 14.84
CA GLN A 79 19.96 -7.00 15.25
C GLN A 79 18.69 -6.17 15.49
N LEU A 80 18.82 -4.98 16.11
CA LEU A 80 17.67 -4.17 16.51
C LEU A 80 16.91 -3.60 15.33
N PHE A 81 17.62 -3.19 14.28
CA PHE A 81 17.05 -2.45 13.16
C PHE A 81 17.03 -3.23 11.85
N ASN A 82 17.51 -4.47 11.81
CA ASN A 82 17.27 -5.38 10.72
C ASN A 82 15.75 -5.72 10.64
N SER A 83 15.17 -5.64 9.45
CA SER A 83 13.73 -5.89 9.22
C SER A 83 13.44 -7.34 8.84
N TYR A 84 13.99 -7.80 7.72
CA TYR A 84 13.71 -9.12 7.14
C TYR A 84 14.89 -9.73 6.38
N TYR A 85 16.09 -9.12 6.49
CA TYR A 85 17.28 -9.61 5.82
C TYR A 85 17.91 -10.74 6.64
N GLU A 86 17.49 -11.98 6.36
CA GLU A 86 17.99 -13.17 7.07
C GLU A 86 19.50 -13.39 6.83
N ALA A 87 20.01 -13.02 5.63
CA ALA A 87 21.43 -13.07 5.30
C ALA A 87 22.30 -12.15 6.19
N LEU A 88 21.71 -11.12 6.80
CA LEU A 88 22.41 -10.20 7.69
C LEU A 88 22.31 -10.60 9.18
N GLY A 89 21.74 -11.76 9.49
CA GLY A 89 21.72 -12.33 10.83
C GLY A 89 20.39 -12.10 11.59
N GLN A 90 20.45 -12.26 12.91
CA GLN A 90 19.26 -12.18 13.77
C GLN A 90 18.61 -10.80 13.74
N ARG A 91 17.31 -10.79 13.99
CA ARG A 91 16.47 -9.58 14.04
C ARG A 91 15.47 -9.65 15.21
N VAL A 92 14.98 -8.50 15.61
CA VAL A 92 13.81 -8.41 16.50
C VAL A 92 12.54 -8.63 15.67
N ALA A 93 11.68 -9.55 16.10
CA ALA A 93 10.39 -9.79 15.45
C ALA A 93 9.54 -8.51 15.40
N ARG A 94 8.76 -8.32 14.33
CA ARG A 94 8.04 -7.06 14.10
C ARG A 94 7.09 -6.73 15.25
N ASP A 95 6.34 -7.71 15.73
CA ASP A 95 5.38 -7.60 16.83
C ASP A 95 6.04 -7.27 18.18
N GLN A 96 7.37 -7.42 18.30
CA GLN A 96 8.13 -7.13 19.52
C GLN A 96 8.85 -5.77 19.50
N ARG A 97 8.79 -5.02 18.39
CA ARG A 97 9.50 -3.74 18.23
C ARG A 97 9.04 -2.68 19.23
N GLY A 98 7.79 -2.69 19.63
CA GLY A 98 7.24 -1.79 20.66
C GLY A 98 7.74 -2.05 22.07
N LEU A 99 8.34 -3.20 22.34
CA LEU A 99 8.94 -3.53 23.64
C LEU A 99 10.35 -2.96 23.82
N MET A 100 10.96 -2.46 22.75
CA MET A 100 12.31 -1.89 22.80
C MET A 100 12.29 -0.47 23.36
N THR A 101 12.55 -0.32 24.65
CA THR A 101 12.67 0.99 25.32
C THR A 101 14.00 1.67 25.02
N ARG A 102 15.01 0.92 24.59
CA ARG A 102 16.32 1.41 24.17
C ARG A 102 16.68 0.91 22.76
N PRO A 103 17.34 1.76 21.97
CA PRO A 103 17.73 3.14 22.28
C PRO A 103 16.53 4.08 22.45
N SER A 104 16.72 5.18 23.18
CA SER A 104 15.77 6.29 23.27
C SER A 104 15.60 6.99 21.93
N VAL A 105 14.60 7.86 21.78
CA VAL A 105 14.41 8.68 20.58
C VAL A 105 15.63 9.57 20.32
N ASP A 106 16.20 10.18 21.36
CA ASP A 106 17.40 11.03 21.24
C ASP A 106 18.62 10.24 20.78
N GLU A 107 18.83 9.02 21.29
CA GLU A 107 19.91 8.13 20.84
C GLU A 107 19.71 7.69 19.38
N VAL A 108 18.48 7.42 18.96
CA VAL A 108 18.16 7.13 17.55
C VAL A 108 18.43 8.33 16.64
N LEU A 109 18.04 9.54 17.05
CA LEU A 109 18.32 10.75 16.30
C LEU A 109 19.84 11.05 16.24
N ALA A 110 20.58 10.75 17.32
CA ALA A 110 22.05 10.85 17.32
C ALA A 110 22.69 9.84 16.36
N TYR A 111 22.23 8.59 16.39
CA TYR A 111 22.63 7.56 15.42
C TYR A 111 22.38 8.00 13.99
N ARG A 112 21.18 8.51 13.68
CA ARG A 112 20.81 9.02 12.35
C ARG A 112 21.76 10.14 11.90
N ARG A 113 22.04 11.14 12.75
CA ARG A 113 22.97 12.22 12.43
C ARG A 113 24.39 11.72 12.13
N GLU A 114 24.86 10.73 12.87
CA GLU A 114 26.20 10.16 12.65
C GLU A 114 26.26 9.40 11.31
N ILE A 115 25.23 8.60 10.98
CA ILE A 115 25.18 7.93 9.69
C ILE A 115 25.07 8.96 8.56
N ASP A 116 24.27 10.01 8.71
CA ASP A 116 24.15 11.08 7.70
C ASP A 116 25.49 11.76 7.45
N ARG A 117 26.26 12.05 8.50
CA ARG A 117 27.62 12.61 8.38
C ARG A 117 28.54 11.68 7.59
N ARG A 118 28.59 10.38 7.96
CA ARG A 118 29.42 9.37 7.28
C ARG A 118 29.02 9.18 5.82
N MET A 119 27.74 9.14 5.53
CA MET A 119 27.23 9.03 4.17
C MET A 119 27.57 10.26 3.30
N ILE A 120 27.51 11.47 3.85
CA ILE A 120 27.93 12.69 3.13
C ILE A 120 29.43 12.64 2.82
N ASP A 121 30.26 12.23 3.78
CA ASP A 121 31.71 12.05 3.58
C ASP A 121 31.99 10.95 2.54
N TRP A 122 31.21 9.88 2.56
CA TRP A 122 31.29 8.79 1.57
C TRP A 122 30.90 9.29 0.17
N LEU A 123 29.78 9.99 0.02
CA LEU A 123 29.31 10.56 -1.26
C LEU A 123 30.32 11.56 -1.87
N ALA A 124 31.03 12.32 -1.04
CA ALA A 124 32.05 13.27 -1.51
C ALA A 124 33.31 12.57 -2.11
N ARG A 125 33.54 11.29 -1.74
CA ARG A 125 34.73 10.53 -2.16
C ARG A 125 34.40 9.43 -3.18
N SER A 126 33.13 9.05 -3.32
CA SER A 126 32.73 7.89 -4.11
C SER A 126 32.56 8.24 -5.60
N PRO A 127 32.99 7.36 -6.52
CA PRO A 127 32.77 7.56 -7.94
C PRO A 127 31.28 7.49 -8.30
N SER A 128 30.88 8.30 -9.26
CA SER A 128 29.48 8.48 -9.70
C SER A 128 28.93 7.30 -10.53
N GLY A 129 29.17 6.02 -10.17
CA GLY A 129 28.73 4.90 -11.01
C GLY A 129 28.69 3.54 -10.34
N GLY A 130 28.15 2.54 -11.07
CA GLY A 130 28.14 1.13 -10.66
C GLY A 130 27.19 0.77 -9.53
N GLN A 131 27.51 -0.29 -8.80
CA GLN A 131 26.71 -0.86 -7.71
C GLN A 131 26.43 0.16 -6.60
N HIS A 132 27.38 1.01 -6.25
CA HIS A 132 27.21 2.04 -5.23
C HIS A 132 26.12 3.06 -5.59
N ARG A 133 26.02 3.42 -6.88
CA ARG A 133 24.93 4.30 -7.35
C ARG A 133 23.59 3.63 -7.17
N TYR A 134 23.45 2.36 -7.52
CA TYR A 134 22.23 1.60 -7.34
C TYR A 134 21.81 1.50 -5.87
N LEU A 135 22.76 1.18 -4.97
CA LEU A 135 22.47 1.09 -3.53
C LEU A 135 22.11 2.43 -2.91
N LEU A 136 22.68 3.53 -3.39
CA LEU A 136 22.26 4.88 -2.98
C LEU A 136 20.81 5.14 -3.38
N GLU A 137 20.45 4.90 -4.66
CA GLU A 137 19.08 5.07 -5.16
C GLU A 137 18.10 4.17 -4.42
N LEU A 138 18.47 2.91 -4.19
CA LEU A 138 17.67 1.97 -3.41
C LEU A 138 17.45 2.48 -1.99
N GLY A 139 18.50 2.96 -1.31
CA GLY A 139 18.41 3.49 0.04
C GLY A 139 17.55 4.75 0.16
N LEU A 140 17.63 5.66 -0.83
CA LEU A 140 16.78 6.85 -0.88
C LEU A 140 15.30 6.48 -1.08
N ASN A 141 15.03 5.56 -2.01
CA ASN A 141 13.67 5.06 -2.22
C ASN A 141 13.16 4.25 -1.02
N HIS A 142 14.01 3.51 -0.35
CA HIS A 142 13.67 2.80 0.89
C HIS A 142 13.33 3.76 2.04
N ASP A 143 14.10 4.84 2.23
CA ASP A 143 13.74 5.88 3.23
C ASP A 143 12.39 6.52 2.88
N GLN A 144 12.11 6.79 1.60
CA GLN A 144 10.82 7.30 1.13
C GLN A 144 9.66 6.33 1.36
N GLN A 145 9.85 5.01 1.17
CA GLN A 145 8.84 4.01 1.58
C GLN A 145 8.56 4.10 3.08
N HIS A 146 9.61 4.23 3.88
CA HIS A 146 9.47 4.33 5.33
C HIS A 146 8.84 5.64 5.80
N GLN A 147 8.90 6.73 5.03
CA GLN A 147 8.15 7.95 5.29
C GLN A 147 6.63 7.71 5.19
N GLU A 148 6.19 6.95 4.21
CA GLU A 148 4.78 6.56 4.07
C GLU A 148 4.36 5.56 5.16
N LEU A 149 5.16 4.49 5.39
CA LEU A 149 4.91 3.51 6.44
C LEU A 149 4.83 4.17 7.83
N PHE A 150 5.68 5.15 8.10
CA PHE A 150 5.65 5.93 9.32
C PHE A 150 4.30 6.64 9.51
N LEU A 151 3.79 7.30 8.47
CA LEU A 151 2.49 7.98 8.52
C LEU A 151 1.33 7.02 8.73
N MET A 152 1.37 5.84 8.09
CA MET A 152 0.38 4.78 8.27
C MET A 152 0.36 4.27 9.72
N ASP A 153 1.55 4.01 10.26
CA ASP A 153 1.71 3.44 11.60
C ASP A 153 1.35 4.46 12.69
N VAL A 154 1.70 5.74 12.48
CA VAL A 154 1.29 6.86 13.35
C VAL A 154 -0.24 7.03 13.33
N LEU A 155 -0.88 7.02 12.16
CA LEU A 155 -2.34 7.11 12.08
C LEU A 155 -3.01 5.95 12.82
N ASN A 156 -2.50 4.73 12.63
CA ASN A 156 -3.01 3.56 13.34
C ASN A 156 -2.86 3.70 14.86
N LEU A 157 -1.73 4.21 15.32
CA LEU A 157 -1.50 4.48 16.74
C LEU A 157 -2.50 5.50 17.30
N MET A 158 -2.64 6.66 16.64
CA MET A 158 -3.55 7.73 17.08
C MET A 158 -5.01 7.25 17.12
N SER A 159 -5.41 6.40 16.17
CA SER A 159 -6.77 5.86 16.09
C SER A 159 -7.15 4.92 17.25
N ARG A 160 -6.15 4.42 18.00
CA ARG A 160 -6.39 3.55 19.18
C ARG A 160 -6.75 4.32 20.42
N SER A 161 -6.47 5.62 20.46
CA SER A 161 -6.80 6.47 21.60
C SER A 161 -8.26 6.92 21.55
N PRO A 162 -9.02 6.76 22.65
CA PRO A 162 -10.39 7.28 22.73
C PRO A 162 -10.46 8.82 22.74
N LEU A 163 -9.29 9.50 22.83
CA LEU A 163 -9.20 10.95 22.78
C LEU A 163 -9.14 11.48 21.33
N ASP A 164 -9.05 10.60 20.33
CA ASP A 164 -8.92 10.94 18.91
C ASP A 164 -7.82 12.01 18.64
N PRO A 165 -6.58 11.84 19.15
CA PRO A 165 -5.56 12.88 19.06
C PRO A 165 -5.12 13.09 17.60
N ALA A 166 -4.88 14.35 17.24
CA ALA A 166 -4.24 14.69 15.96
C ALA A 166 -2.73 14.46 16.04
N ALA A 167 -2.17 13.76 15.05
CA ALA A 167 -0.72 13.65 14.89
C ALA A 167 -0.12 14.97 14.35
N TYR A 168 -0.87 15.67 13.50
CA TYR A 168 -0.48 16.94 12.89
C TYR A 168 -1.61 17.96 12.96
N ARG A 169 -1.25 19.25 12.97
CA ARG A 169 -2.24 20.33 13.07
C ARG A 169 -3.10 20.53 11.84
N VAL A 170 -2.67 20.00 10.70
CA VAL A 170 -3.35 20.10 9.40
C VAL A 170 -3.22 18.79 8.65
N GLU A 171 -4.18 18.51 7.77
CA GLU A 171 -4.07 17.37 6.85
C GLU A 171 -2.84 17.50 5.95
N LEU A 172 -2.10 16.41 5.80
CA LEU A 172 -0.94 16.32 4.93
C LEU A 172 -1.41 16.07 3.48
N ARG A 173 -2.01 17.08 2.85
CA ARG A 173 -2.32 17.02 1.41
C ARG A 173 -1.19 17.65 0.61
N ARG A 174 -0.80 17.00 -0.47
CA ARG A 174 0.29 17.46 -1.35
C ARG A 174 -0.23 18.28 -2.52
N ALA A 175 -1.44 18.02 -2.98
CA ALA A 175 -2.11 18.75 -4.04
C ALA A 175 -3.59 18.98 -3.70
N PRO A 176 -4.23 20.03 -4.25
CA PRO A 176 -5.68 20.15 -4.22
C PRO A 176 -6.32 18.96 -4.93
N PRO A 177 -7.54 18.51 -4.51
CA PRO A 177 -8.28 17.49 -5.24
C PRO A 177 -8.52 17.94 -6.68
N GLU A 178 -8.29 17.03 -7.64
CA GLU A 178 -8.66 17.27 -9.02
C GLU A 178 -10.19 17.19 -9.18
N PRO A 179 -10.80 18.01 -10.05
CA PRO A 179 -12.22 17.91 -10.34
C PRO A 179 -12.57 16.54 -10.92
N ALA A 180 -13.73 15.99 -10.52
CA ALA A 180 -14.27 14.77 -11.11
C ALA A 180 -14.51 14.95 -12.62
N ARG A 181 -14.17 13.93 -13.39
CA ARG A 181 -14.32 13.89 -14.85
C ARG A 181 -15.59 13.13 -15.27
N GLY A 182 -15.99 12.16 -14.46
CA GLY A 182 -17.12 11.27 -14.72
C GLY A 182 -16.88 10.26 -15.81
N GLY A 183 -17.64 9.16 -15.77
CA GLY A 183 -17.67 8.15 -16.81
C GLY A 183 -16.51 7.15 -16.79
N MET A 184 -16.45 6.38 -17.88
CA MET A 184 -15.46 5.34 -18.12
C MET A 184 -14.65 5.70 -19.37
N VAL A 185 -13.34 5.53 -19.32
CA VAL A 185 -12.40 5.70 -20.44
C VAL A 185 -12.15 4.35 -21.08
N ALA A 186 -12.54 4.18 -22.34
CA ALA A 186 -12.42 2.91 -23.06
C ALA A 186 -11.05 2.77 -23.74
N PHE A 187 -10.55 1.54 -23.77
CA PHE A 187 -9.32 1.13 -24.42
C PHE A 187 -9.58 -0.11 -25.27
N GLU A 188 -9.06 -0.11 -26.48
CA GLU A 188 -9.20 -1.24 -27.43
C GLU A 188 -8.38 -2.48 -27.01
N GLY A 189 -7.46 -2.32 -26.07
CA GLY A 189 -6.58 -3.39 -25.65
C GLY A 189 -5.51 -3.74 -26.70
N GLY A 190 -5.23 -5.04 -26.85
CA GLY A 190 -4.20 -5.56 -27.76
C GLY A 190 -2.90 -5.88 -27.07
N LEU A 191 -1.81 -5.98 -27.84
CA LEU A 191 -0.48 -6.29 -27.33
C LEU A 191 0.13 -5.05 -26.65
N ALA A 192 0.34 -5.14 -25.34
CA ALA A 192 0.97 -4.10 -24.54
C ALA A 192 2.33 -4.53 -23.99
N PHE A 193 3.17 -3.55 -23.62
CA PHE A 193 4.39 -3.76 -22.84
C PHE A 193 4.20 -3.17 -21.46
N ILE A 194 4.35 -4.01 -20.44
CA ILE A 194 4.14 -3.70 -19.04
C ILE A 194 5.42 -3.93 -18.27
N GLY A 195 5.69 -3.09 -17.28
CA GLY A 195 6.88 -3.14 -16.45
C GLY A 195 7.98 -2.17 -16.89
N HIS A 196 9.01 -2.06 -16.07
CA HIS A 196 10.09 -1.10 -16.22
C HIS A 196 11.04 -1.52 -17.36
N ASP A 197 11.40 -0.58 -18.23
CA ASP A 197 12.21 -0.77 -19.44
C ASP A 197 13.73 -0.70 -19.20
N GLY A 198 14.15 -0.48 -17.95
CA GLY A 198 15.56 -0.36 -17.57
C GLY A 198 16.10 1.07 -17.54
N ALA A 199 15.29 2.10 -17.87
CA ALA A 199 15.72 3.48 -17.85
C ALA A 199 15.56 4.12 -16.45
N GLY A 200 16.67 4.41 -15.78
CA GLY A 200 16.66 4.99 -14.43
C GLY A 200 16.48 3.95 -13.32
N PHE A 201 16.03 4.42 -12.14
CA PHE A 201 15.79 3.54 -11.00
C PHE A 201 14.41 2.92 -11.03
N ALA A 202 14.36 1.62 -10.74
CA ALA A 202 13.16 0.88 -10.37
C ALA A 202 13.52 -0.16 -9.31
N PHE A 203 12.54 -0.57 -8.51
CA PHE A 203 12.67 -1.77 -7.71
C PHE A 203 12.68 -3.00 -8.60
N ASP A 204 13.31 -4.09 -8.14
CA ASP A 204 13.42 -5.34 -8.91
C ASP A 204 12.06 -5.94 -9.31
N ASN A 205 11.02 -5.75 -8.48
CA ASN A 205 9.67 -6.22 -8.75
C ASN A 205 8.91 -5.43 -9.82
N GLU A 206 9.42 -4.28 -10.24
CA GLU A 206 8.81 -3.48 -11.32
C GLU A 206 9.15 -4.00 -12.73
N GLY A 207 10.11 -4.89 -12.85
CA GLY A 207 10.60 -5.41 -14.12
C GLY A 207 10.76 -6.92 -14.19
N PRO A 208 11.22 -7.40 -15.35
CA PRO A 208 11.49 -6.66 -16.58
C PRO A 208 10.22 -6.29 -17.34
N ALA A 209 10.34 -5.33 -18.28
CA ALA A 209 9.27 -5.07 -19.25
C ALA A 209 8.97 -6.33 -20.06
N HIS A 210 7.69 -6.65 -20.19
CA HIS A 210 7.24 -7.88 -20.86
C HIS A 210 5.95 -7.64 -21.63
N LYS A 211 5.62 -8.57 -22.52
CA LYS A 211 4.44 -8.52 -23.36
C LYS A 211 3.23 -9.06 -22.60
N VAL A 212 2.12 -8.32 -22.65
CA VAL A 212 0.81 -8.73 -22.13
C VAL A 212 -0.24 -8.47 -23.20
N TRP A 213 -1.13 -9.43 -23.41
CA TRP A 213 -2.33 -9.19 -24.20
C TRP A 213 -3.42 -8.62 -23.27
N LEU A 214 -4.02 -7.51 -23.67
CA LEU A 214 -5.16 -6.91 -22.99
C LEU A 214 -6.41 -7.06 -23.88
N GLU A 215 -7.48 -7.61 -23.33
CA GLU A 215 -8.79 -7.54 -23.97
C GLU A 215 -9.31 -6.09 -23.91
N PRO A 216 -10.26 -5.69 -24.77
CA PRO A 216 -10.88 -4.38 -24.68
C PRO A 216 -11.48 -4.15 -23.30
N PHE A 217 -11.18 -3.01 -22.69
CA PHE A 217 -11.63 -2.68 -21.35
C PHE A 217 -11.96 -1.18 -21.21
N ALA A 218 -12.60 -0.84 -20.11
CA ALA A 218 -12.79 0.54 -19.71
C ALA A 218 -12.37 0.75 -18.26
N LEU A 219 -11.76 1.91 -17.98
CA LEU A 219 -11.32 2.29 -16.63
C LEU A 219 -12.10 3.55 -16.20
N ALA A 220 -12.61 3.58 -14.97
CA ALA A 220 -13.32 4.74 -14.46
C ALA A 220 -12.41 5.98 -14.45
N ALA A 221 -12.92 7.11 -14.93
CA ALA A 221 -12.16 8.35 -14.96
C ALA A 221 -11.79 8.84 -13.55
N ASP A 222 -12.62 8.50 -12.56
CA ASP A 222 -12.48 8.94 -11.16
C ASP A 222 -12.28 7.78 -10.21
N LEU A 223 -11.71 8.08 -9.03
CA LEU A 223 -11.67 7.17 -7.89
C LEU A 223 -13.08 7.03 -7.28
N VAL A 224 -13.35 5.92 -6.62
CA VAL A 224 -14.55 5.75 -5.80
C VAL A 224 -14.48 6.67 -4.60
N THR A 225 -15.56 7.45 -4.37
CA THR A 225 -15.64 8.43 -3.30
C THR A 225 -16.23 7.84 -2.01
N ASN A 226 -16.09 8.58 -0.91
CA ASN A 226 -16.75 8.25 0.35
C ASN A 226 -18.30 8.30 0.20
N GLY A 227 -18.83 9.20 -0.62
CA GLY A 227 -20.26 9.27 -0.93
C GLY A 227 -20.77 8.02 -1.64
N ASP A 228 -19.97 7.49 -2.57
CA ASP A 228 -20.26 6.21 -3.23
C ASP A 228 -20.25 5.07 -2.21
N TRP A 229 -19.27 5.08 -1.31
CA TRP A 229 -19.15 4.07 -0.27
C TRP A 229 -20.30 4.11 0.74
N LEU A 230 -20.77 5.29 1.09
CA LEU A 230 -21.97 5.44 1.95
C LEU A 230 -23.21 4.81 1.30
N ARG A 231 -23.37 4.86 -0.04
CA ARG A 231 -24.45 4.17 -0.75
C ARG A 231 -24.31 2.65 -0.68
N PHE A 232 -23.08 2.14 -0.86
CA PHE A 232 -22.76 0.72 -0.69
C PHE A 232 -23.11 0.22 0.73
N MET A 233 -22.77 0.99 1.75
CA MET A 233 -23.13 0.65 3.14
C MET A 233 -24.64 0.74 3.40
N ALA A 234 -25.32 1.73 2.83
CA ALA A 234 -26.78 1.92 2.98
C ALA A 234 -27.57 0.78 2.33
N ASP A 235 -27.02 0.11 1.32
CA ASP A 235 -27.59 -1.10 0.68
C ASP A 235 -27.25 -2.40 1.44
N ASP A 236 -26.86 -2.30 2.72
CA ASP A 236 -26.49 -3.41 3.60
C ASP A 236 -25.41 -4.35 3.00
N ALA A 237 -24.50 -3.81 2.19
CA ALA A 237 -23.53 -4.63 1.46
C ALA A 237 -22.61 -5.44 2.36
N TYR A 238 -22.30 -4.96 3.57
CA TYR A 238 -21.53 -5.73 4.58
C TYR A 238 -22.30 -6.93 5.15
N GLY A 239 -23.65 -6.96 4.99
CA GLY A 239 -24.51 -8.09 5.35
C GLY A 239 -24.78 -9.08 4.21
N ARG A 240 -24.34 -8.78 2.99
CA ARG A 240 -24.66 -9.53 1.76
C ARG A 240 -23.51 -10.44 1.32
N ALA A 241 -23.55 -11.72 1.72
CA ALA A 241 -22.51 -12.70 1.42
C ALA A 241 -22.23 -12.92 -0.08
N ASP A 242 -23.22 -12.67 -0.95
CA ASP A 242 -23.14 -12.84 -2.40
C ASP A 242 -22.16 -11.84 -3.08
N LEU A 243 -21.85 -10.74 -2.44
CA LEU A 243 -20.90 -9.74 -2.93
C LEU A 243 -19.43 -10.12 -2.64
N TRP A 244 -19.18 -10.95 -1.64
CA TRP A 244 -17.85 -11.16 -1.09
C TRP A 244 -17.17 -12.42 -1.58
N LEU A 245 -15.87 -12.37 -1.76
CA LEU A 245 -15.04 -13.55 -1.85
C LEU A 245 -15.12 -14.35 -0.53
N ALA A 246 -14.96 -15.68 -0.59
CA ALA A 246 -15.14 -16.56 0.56
C ALA A 246 -14.32 -16.14 1.79
N ASP A 247 -13.02 -15.88 1.61
CA ASP A 247 -12.12 -15.43 2.68
C ASP A 247 -12.46 -14.01 3.14
N GLY A 248 -12.91 -13.14 2.21
CA GLY A 248 -13.41 -11.80 2.53
C GLY A 248 -14.64 -11.84 3.42
N TRP A 249 -15.61 -12.69 3.08
CA TRP A 249 -16.80 -12.89 3.90
C TRP A 249 -16.47 -13.44 5.29
N ALA A 250 -15.57 -14.42 5.34
CA ALA A 250 -15.11 -14.97 6.62
C ALA A 250 -14.44 -13.89 7.49
N THR A 251 -13.60 -13.03 6.87
CA THR A 251 -12.92 -11.92 7.54
C THR A 251 -13.92 -10.87 8.05
N VAL A 252 -14.87 -10.44 7.22
CA VAL A 252 -15.93 -9.49 7.62
C VAL A 252 -16.66 -9.95 8.87
N LYS A 253 -17.04 -11.25 8.91
CA LYS A 253 -17.73 -11.82 10.08
C LYS A 253 -16.83 -11.94 11.31
N ALA A 254 -15.59 -12.37 11.12
CA ALA A 254 -14.65 -12.57 12.23
C ALA A 254 -14.25 -11.25 12.89
N GLU A 255 -14.02 -10.23 12.08
CA GLU A 255 -13.56 -8.91 12.51
C GLU A 255 -14.72 -7.92 12.78
N GLY A 256 -15.96 -8.31 12.43
CA GLY A 256 -17.14 -7.46 12.60
C GLY A 256 -17.12 -6.19 11.75
N TRP A 257 -16.60 -6.27 10.53
CA TRP A 257 -16.51 -5.09 9.68
C TRP A 257 -17.88 -4.62 9.19
N THR A 258 -18.11 -3.32 9.29
CA THR A 258 -19.36 -2.66 8.85
C THR A 258 -19.11 -1.36 8.08
N ALA A 259 -17.84 -0.93 8.01
CA ALA A 259 -17.39 0.31 7.38
C ALA A 259 -15.89 0.25 7.10
N PRO A 260 -15.31 1.18 6.30
CA PRO A 260 -13.88 1.35 6.17
C PRO A 260 -13.18 1.50 7.53
N LEU A 261 -11.93 1.06 7.63
CA LEU A 261 -11.14 1.23 8.85
C LEU A 261 -11.07 2.73 9.21
N TYR A 262 -11.13 3.05 10.50
CA TYR A 262 -11.12 4.39 11.07
C TYR A 262 -12.46 5.16 10.97
N TRP A 263 -13.48 4.64 10.26
CA TRP A 263 -14.80 5.21 10.30
C TRP A 263 -15.52 4.84 11.60
N ARG A 264 -16.24 5.79 12.15
CA ARG A 264 -17.10 5.61 13.33
C ARG A 264 -18.38 6.41 13.15
N ARG A 265 -19.50 5.84 13.54
CA ARG A 265 -20.75 6.58 13.58
C ARG A 265 -20.81 7.36 14.89
N ASP A 266 -21.03 8.67 14.78
CA ASP A 266 -21.20 9.58 15.88
C ASP A 266 -22.59 10.24 15.76
N GLY A 267 -23.57 9.73 16.52
CA GLY A 267 -24.98 10.03 16.29
C GLY A 267 -25.40 9.60 14.88
N ASP A 268 -25.88 10.56 14.07
CA ASP A 268 -26.30 10.33 12.69
C ASP A 268 -25.20 10.61 11.66
N VAL A 269 -24.01 11.04 12.09
CA VAL A 269 -22.90 11.43 11.22
C VAL A 269 -21.84 10.35 11.20
N TRP A 270 -21.36 9.98 10.01
CA TRP A 270 -20.14 9.21 9.87
C TRP A 270 -18.92 10.12 10.00
N THR A 271 -17.99 9.71 10.84
CA THR A 271 -16.69 10.37 11.04
C THR A 271 -15.55 9.42 10.70
N THR A 272 -14.41 9.95 10.31
CA THR A 272 -13.19 9.20 10.03
C THR A 272 -12.01 9.78 10.82
N MET A 273 -11.09 8.92 11.24
CA MET A 273 -9.83 9.36 11.83
C MET A 273 -8.81 9.61 10.71
N GLY A 274 -8.26 10.81 10.68
CA GLY A 274 -7.16 11.21 9.82
C GLY A 274 -5.92 11.59 10.63
N LEU A 275 -4.84 11.96 9.96
CA LEU A 275 -3.61 12.44 10.60
C LEU A 275 -3.81 13.77 11.35
N ALA A 276 -4.82 14.56 10.97
CA ALA A 276 -5.24 15.79 11.65
C ALA A 276 -6.31 15.56 12.72
N GLY A 277 -6.56 14.30 13.11
CA GLY A 277 -7.59 13.94 14.09
C GLY A 277 -8.88 13.48 13.42
N ARG A 278 -9.95 13.34 14.24
CA ARG A 278 -11.26 12.88 13.75
C ARG A 278 -12.07 14.02 13.16
N ALA A 279 -12.69 13.78 12.01
CA ALA A 279 -13.52 14.73 11.31
C ALA A 279 -14.74 14.03 10.68
N PRO A 280 -15.82 14.75 10.33
CA PRO A 280 -16.88 14.22 9.49
C PRO A 280 -16.33 13.66 8.18
N VAL A 281 -16.92 12.59 7.69
CA VAL A 281 -16.58 12.00 6.39
C VAL A 281 -16.94 12.99 5.28
N ASP A 282 -15.94 13.41 4.51
CA ASP A 282 -16.14 14.23 3.31
C ASP A 282 -16.64 13.32 2.17
N PRO A 283 -17.88 13.47 1.67
CA PRO A 283 -18.45 12.60 0.66
C PRO A 283 -17.73 12.66 -0.70
N ASP A 284 -17.07 13.78 -1.01
CA ASP A 284 -16.41 14.00 -2.29
C ASP A 284 -14.97 13.50 -2.31
N ALA A 285 -14.39 13.24 -1.13
CA ALA A 285 -13.05 12.68 -1.04
C ALA A 285 -13.02 11.19 -1.44
N PRO A 286 -11.93 10.68 -2.02
CA PRO A 286 -11.76 9.26 -2.30
C PRO A 286 -11.85 8.41 -1.02
N VAL A 287 -12.54 7.27 -1.12
CA VAL A 287 -12.56 6.30 0.00
C VAL A 287 -11.17 5.76 0.25
N ARG A 288 -10.81 5.64 1.53
CA ARG A 288 -9.51 5.15 1.99
C ARG A 288 -9.66 4.12 3.09
N HIS A 289 -8.57 3.38 3.33
CA HIS A 289 -8.49 2.41 4.43
C HIS A 289 -9.48 1.25 4.26
N ILE A 290 -9.56 0.76 3.03
CA ILE A 290 -10.33 -0.42 2.64
C ILE A 290 -9.39 -1.56 2.25
N SER A 291 -9.79 -2.78 2.53
CA SER A 291 -9.11 -4.01 2.12
C SER A 291 -9.36 -4.32 0.64
N PHE A 292 -8.58 -5.26 0.09
CA PHE A 292 -8.87 -5.83 -1.24
C PHE A 292 -10.27 -6.47 -1.28
N TYR A 293 -10.65 -7.17 -0.21
CA TYR A 293 -11.98 -7.80 -0.13
C TYR A 293 -13.12 -6.80 -0.19
N GLU A 294 -12.98 -5.66 0.50
CA GLU A 294 -13.95 -4.57 0.44
C GLU A 294 -14.00 -3.94 -0.95
N ALA A 295 -12.83 -3.70 -1.57
CA ALA A 295 -12.74 -3.14 -2.92
C ALA A 295 -13.38 -4.06 -3.98
N ASP A 296 -13.16 -5.38 -3.91
CA ASP A 296 -13.77 -6.37 -4.81
C ASP A 296 -15.29 -6.46 -4.59
N ALA A 297 -15.74 -6.48 -3.33
CA ALA A 297 -17.17 -6.51 -3.00
C ALA A 297 -17.89 -5.24 -3.50
N TYR A 298 -17.27 -4.06 -3.33
CA TYR A 298 -17.79 -2.82 -3.89
C TYR A 298 -17.87 -2.87 -5.42
N ALA A 299 -16.83 -3.35 -6.08
CA ALA A 299 -16.81 -3.45 -7.54
C ALA A 299 -17.93 -4.37 -8.05
N ARG A 300 -18.18 -5.51 -7.42
CA ARG A 300 -19.30 -6.41 -7.73
C ARG A 300 -20.65 -5.75 -7.49
N TRP A 301 -20.81 -5.06 -6.37
CA TRP A 301 -22.04 -4.31 -6.06
C TRP A 301 -22.33 -3.27 -7.12
N ALA A 302 -21.30 -2.57 -7.63
CA ALA A 302 -21.42 -1.57 -8.69
C ALA A 302 -21.59 -2.18 -10.11
N GLY A 303 -21.70 -3.53 -10.25
CA GLY A 303 -21.75 -4.19 -11.55
C GLY A 303 -20.46 -4.01 -12.39
N LYS A 304 -19.33 -3.88 -11.72
CA LYS A 304 -18.00 -3.63 -12.29
C LYS A 304 -16.98 -4.63 -11.72
N ARG A 305 -15.73 -4.41 -12.04
CA ARG A 305 -14.57 -5.14 -11.48
C ARG A 305 -13.43 -4.21 -11.10
N LEU A 306 -12.44 -4.74 -10.41
CA LEU A 306 -11.15 -4.06 -10.26
C LEU A 306 -10.36 -4.19 -11.58
N PRO A 307 -9.53 -3.19 -11.93
CA PRO A 307 -8.58 -3.34 -13.04
C PRO A 307 -7.50 -4.37 -12.68
N THR A 308 -6.96 -5.03 -13.68
CA THR A 308 -5.66 -5.69 -13.55
C THR A 308 -4.56 -4.62 -13.44
N GLU A 309 -3.41 -4.99 -12.87
CA GLU A 309 -2.26 -4.06 -12.82
C GLU A 309 -1.76 -3.67 -14.22
N ALA A 310 -1.92 -4.57 -15.19
CA ALA A 310 -1.54 -4.32 -16.57
C ALA A 310 -2.48 -3.32 -17.26
N GLU A 311 -3.80 -3.43 -17.06
CA GLU A 311 -4.78 -2.46 -17.55
C GLU A 311 -4.53 -1.07 -16.95
N TRP A 312 -4.28 -1.01 -15.64
CA TRP A 312 -3.97 0.26 -14.96
C TRP A 312 -2.71 0.91 -15.54
N GLU A 313 -1.61 0.13 -15.69
CA GLU A 313 -0.34 0.63 -16.21
C GLU A 313 -0.45 1.07 -17.67
N TYR A 314 -1.19 0.31 -18.49
CA TYR A 314 -1.45 0.63 -19.88
C TYR A 314 -2.24 1.96 -20.00
N ALA A 315 -3.31 2.11 -19.24
CA ALA A 315 -4.10 3.35 -19.20
C ALA A 315 -3.26 4.56 -18.77
N ALA A 316 -2.43 4.38 -17.73
CA ALA A 316 -1.53 5.41 -17.23
C ALA A 316 -0.42 5.79 -18.23
N ALA A 317 -0.07 4.88 -19.13
CA ALA A 317 0.90 5.13 -20.20
C ALA A 317 0.28 5.82 -21.42
N THR A 318 -0.98 5.46 -21.74
CA THR A 318 -1.64 5.82 -23.00
C THR A 318 -2.32 7.19 -22.90
N ASP A 319 -3.11 7.42 -21.85
CA ASP A 319 -3.87 8.67 -21.67
C ASP A 319 -4.03 9.03 -20.19
N PRO A 320 -2.96 9.41 -19.48
CA PRO A 320 -3.05 9.78 -18.08
C PRO A 320 -3.93 11.01 -17.85
N ALA A 321 -4.08 11.87 -18.85
CA ALA A 321 -4.87 13.09 -18.75
C ALA A 321 -6.38 12.83 -18.73
N ALA A 322 -6.84 11.66 -19.16
CA ALA A 322 -8.25 11.28 -19.11
C ALA A 322 -8.76 10.99 -17.67
N PHE A 323 -7.87 10.89 -16.70
CA PHE A 323 -8.19 10.48 -15.34
C PHE A 323 -8.00 11.62 -14.34
N SER A 324 -8.88 11.72 -13.34
CA SER A 324 -8.62 12.49 -12.14
C SER A 324 -7.89 11.62 -11.13
N ASN A 325 -6.93 12.21 -10.39
CA ASN A 325 -6.23 11.53 -9.31
C ASN A 325 -5.72 10.12 -9.69
N LEU A 326 -5.19 9.98 -10.93
CA LEU A 326 -4.65 8.69 -11.37
C LEU A 326 -3.52 8.22 -10.46
N SER A 327 -2.76 9.15 -9.91
CA SER A 327 -1.69 8.89 -8.96
C SER A 327 -1.63 9.93 -7.84
N GLY A 328 -1.10 9.53 -6.67
CA GLY A 328 -0.78 10.44 -5.58
C GLY A 328 -1.93 10.76 -4.61
N GLU A 329 -3.08 10.10 -4.70
CA GLU A 329 -4.19 10.30 -3.76
C GLU A 329 -4.44 9.07 -2.88
N VAL A 330 -4.63 7.91 -3.48
CA VAL A 330 -4.75 6.61 -2.82
C VAL A 330 -4.05 5.53 -3.63
N TRP A 331 -3.45 4.57 -2.96
CA TRP A 331 -3.06 3.31 -3.58
C TRP A 331 -4.30 2.58 -4.07
N GLN A 332 -4.36 2.25 -5.35
CA GLN A 332 -5.53 1.65 -5.99
C GLN A 332 -5.37 0.13 -6.05
N TRP A 333 -6.27 -0.60 -5.39
CA TRP A 333 -6.31 -2.05 -5.46
C TRP A 333 -6.54 -2.52 -6.90
N THR A 334 -5.79 -3.53 -7.31
CA THR A 334 -5.97 -4.22 -8.59
C THR A 334 -6.39 -5.67 -8.38
N ALA A 335 -6.99 -6.29 -9.40
CA ALA A 335 -7.34 -7.71 -9.39
C ALA A 335 -6.11 -8.64 -9.53
N SER A 336 -4.89 -8.09 -9.65
CA SER A 336 -3.68 -8.87 -9.89
C SER A 336 -3.06 -9.36 -8.60
N ALA A 337 -2.79 -10.68 -8.55
CA ALA A 337 -1.96 -11.26 -7.50
C ALA A 337 -0.50 -10.76 -7.63
N TYR A 338 0.15 -10.53 -6.50
CA TYR A 338 1.55 -10.18 -6.49
C TYR A 338 2.43 -11.39 -6.80
N ALA A 339 2.79 -11.52 -8.06
CA ALA A 339 3.59 -12.59 -8.62
C ALA A 339 4.80 -12.02 -9.42
N PRO A 340 5.86 -12.81 -9.65
CA PRO A 340 6.98 -12.38 -10.46
C PRO A 340 6.55 -12.16 -11.92
N TYR A 341 7.03 -11.07 -12.51
CA TYR A 341 6.90 -10.88 -13.94
C TYR A 341 7.71 -11.91 -14.73
N PRO A 342 7.33 -12.25 -15.99
CA PRO A 342 8.13 -13.11 -16.83
C PRO A 342 9.58 -12.63 -16.94
N GLY A 343 10.52 -13.49 -16.57
CA GLY A 343 11.94 -13.15 -16.56
C GLY A 343 12.44 -12.38 -15.34
N PHE A 344 11.61 -12.20 -14.30
CA PHE A 344 12.01 -11.59 -13.03
C PHE A 344 13.27 -12.24 -12.46
N ARG A 345 14.16 -11.39 -11.94
CA ARG A 345 15.34 -11.80 -11.17
C ARG A 345 15.51 -10.84 -10.01
N PRO A 346 15.68 -11.34 -8.77
CA PRO A 346 15.95 -10.47 -7.64
C PRO A 346 17.26 -9.72 -7.83
N THR A 347 17.37 -8.54 -7.24
CA THR A 347 18.61 -7.77 -7.21
C THR A 347 19.73 -8.62 -6.60
N PRO A 348 20.93 -8.67 -7.20
CA PRO A 348 22.05 -9.43 -6.63
C PRO A 348 22.51 -8.93 -5.24
N GLY A 349 23.09 -9.83 -4.45
CA GLY A 349 23.70 -9.49 -3.15
C GLY A 349 22.67 -9.41 -2.01
N THR A 350 23.00 -8.63 -0.98
CA THR A 350 22.18 -8.47 0.23
C THR A 350 20.79 -7.89 -0.04
N ALA A 351 20.63 -7.13 -1.12
CA ALA A 351 19.34 -6.59 -1.55
C ALA A 351 18.42 -7.63 -2.22
N ALA A 352 18.85 -8.87 -2.43
CA ALA A 352 18.06 -9.93 -3.06
C ALA A 352 16.77 -10.29 -2.30
N GLU A 353 16.76 -10.03 -0.99
CA GLU A 353 15.60 -10.28 -0.14
C GLU A 353 14.56 -9.16 -0.13
N TYR A 354 14.72 -8.10 -0.94
CA TYR A 354 13.91 -6.90 -0.85
C TYR A 354 12.42 -7.13 -1.20
N ASN A 355 12.13 -7.71 -2.36
CA ASN A 355 10.76 -7.87 -2.85
C ASN A 355 10.37 -9.32 -3.19
N GLY A 356 11.25 -10.08 -3.82
CA GLY A 356 10.92 -11.36 -4.45
C GLY A 356 10.31 -12.38 -3.49
N LYS A 357 10.76 -12.43 -2.25
CA LYS A 357 10.27 -13.39 -1.25
C LYS A 357 8.84 -13.12 -0.74
N PHE A 358 8.27 -11.97 -1.09
CA PHE A 358 6.90 -11.59 -0.73
C PHE A 358 5.87 -11.90 -1.82
N MET A 359 6.29 -12.47 -2.97
CA MET A 359 5.44 -12.75 -4.12
C MET A 359 4.55 -13.98 -3.90
N ALA A 360 3.72 -13.94 -2.86
CA ALA A 360 2.71 -14.95 -2.55
C ALA A 360 1.61 -14.36 -1.66
N ASN A 361 0.35 -14.74 -1.92
CA ASN A 361 -0.83 -14.41 -1.10
C ASN A 361 -1.11 -12.89 -0.94
N GLN A 362 -0.48 -12.05 -1.72
CA GLN A 362 -0.68 -10.60 -1.69
C GLN A 362 -1.27 -10.11 -3.01
N MET A 363 -1.90 -8.95 -2.97
CA MET A 363 -2.51 -8.30 -4.15
C MET A 363 -1.76 -7.00 -4.46
N VAL A 364 -1.68 -6.67 -5.74
CA VAL A 364 -0.97 -5.48 -6.22
C VAL A 364 -1.82 -4.23 -6.08
N LEU A 365 -1.17 -3.13 -5.69
CA LEU A 365 -1.73 -1.78 -5.72
C LEU A 365 -0.87 -0.87 -6.61
N ARG A 366 -1.52 0.10 -7.24
CA ARG A 366 -0.90 1.06 -8.16
C ARG A 366 -1.23 2.51 -7.78
N GLY A 367 -0.42 3.44 -8.26
CA GLY A 367 -0.70 4.87 -8.27
C GLY A 367 -0.07 5.71 -7.17
N GLY A 368 0.30 5.13 -6.03
CA GLY A 368 0.77 5.93 -4.88
C GLY A 368 -0.37 6.61 -4.12
N ALA A 369 -0.08 7.08 -2.92
CA ALA A 369 -1.01 7.82 -2.07
C ALA A 369 -0.52 9.25 -1.82
N PHE A 370 -1.37 10.09 -1.22
CA PHE A 370 -0.97 11.45 -0.82
C PHE A 370 0.22 11.45 0.16
N ALA A 371 0.39 10.36 0.91
CA ALA A 371 1.50 10.15 1.82
C ALA A 371 2.81 9.73 1.11
N THR A 372 2.71 9.21 -0.11
CA THR A 372 3.87 8.80 -0.91
C THR A 372 4.72 10.03 -1.28
N PRO A 373 6.03 10.05 -1.01
CA PRO A 373 6.90 11.16 -1.34
C PRO A 373 6.89 11.53 -2.84
N PRO A 374 6.98 12.83 -3.20
CA PRO A 374 7.03 13.25 -4.60
C PRO A 374 8.15 12.57 -5.38
N GLY A 375 7.83 12.06 -6.58
CA GLY A 375 8.78 11.38 -7.46
C GLY A 375 9.12 9.94 -7.05
N HIS A 376 8.57 9.45 -5.94
CA HIS A 376 8.77 8.07 -5.49
C HIS A 376 7.88 7.07 -6.24
N ALA A 377 6.56 7.34 -6.35
CA ALA A 377 5.67 6.50 -7.12
C ALA A 377 5.88 6.71 -8.63
N ARG A 378 6.26 5.66 -9.31
CA ARG A 378 6.41 5.57 -10.77
C ARG A 378 5.19 4.85 -11.35
N ARG A 379 4.93 5.03 -12.67
CA ARG A 379 3.90 4.28 -13.37
C ARG A 379 4.05 2.76 -13.20
N THR A 380 5.30 2.26 -13.17
CA THR A 380 5.62 0.84 -13.02
C THR A 380 5.66 0.35 -11.58
N TYR A 381 5.58 1.26 -10.59
CA TYR A 381 5.67 0.90 -9.17
C TYR A 381 4.57 -0.10 -8.79
N ARG A 382 4.96 -1.19 -8.14
CA ARG A 382 4.09 -2.25 -7.64
C ARG A 382 4.15 -2.26 -6.12
N ASN A 383 3.14 -1.69 -5.45
CA ASN A 383 2.93 -1.88 -4.03
C ASN A 383 2.09 -3.15 -3.80
N PHE A 384 2.18 -3.76 -2.64
CA PHE A 384 1.54 -5.04 -2.38
C PHE A 384 1.22 -5.22 -0.89
N TYR A 385 0.03 -5.77 -0.62
CA TYR A 385 -0.45 -6.06 0.72
C TYR A 385 -1.27 -7.34 0.74
N TYR A 386 -1.38 -7.98 1.93
CA TYR A 386 -2.32 -9.08 2.10
C TYR A 386 -3.76 -8.60 1.91
N PRO A 387 -4.66 -9.44 1.34
CA PRO A 387 -6.01 -9.00 0.96
C PRO A 387 -6.86 -8.41 2.08
N GLN A 388 -6.65 -8.82 3.34
CA GLN A 388 -7.37 -8.32 4.51
C GLN A 388 -6.82 -7.02 5.09
N GLN A 389 -5.62 -6.60 4.69
CA GLN A 389 -4.97 -5.42 5.26
C GLN A 389 -5.64 -4.14 4.75
N ARG A 390 -5.84 -3.14 5.64
CA ARG A 390 -6.55 -1.91 5.32
C ARG A 390 -6.09 -0.64 6.05
N TRP A 391 -4.97 -0.70 6.81
CA TRP A 391 -4.49 0.48 7.53
C TRP A 391 -3.67 1.45 6.65
N ALA A 392 -3.19 1.03 5.47
CA ALA A 392 -2.55 1.91 4.52
C ALA A 392 -3.57 2.82 3.80
N PHE A 393 -3.07 3.81 3.07
CA PHE A 393 -3.89 4.76 2.31
C PHE A 393 -4.35 4.12 0.99
N MET A 394 -5.18 3.07 1.10
CA MET A 394 -5.65 2.24 0.00
C MET A 394 -7.10 2.56 -0.34
N GLY A 395 -7.37 2.72 -1.61
CA GLY A 395 -8.69 2.92 -2.20
C GLY A 395 -8.84 2.11 -3.48
N LEU A 396 -9.73 2.53 -4.38
CA LEU A 396 -9.96 1.81 -5.63
C LEU A 396 -10.40 2.72 -6.77
N ARG A 397 -10.19 2.22 -7.98
CA ARG A 397 -10.76 2.68 -9.25
C ARG A 397 -11.42 1.51 -9.93
N LEU A 398 -12.59 1.71 -10.53
CA LEU A 398 -13.33 0.63 -11.16
C LEU A 398 -12.88 0.41 -12.61
N ALA A 399 -13.01 -0.83 -13.06
CA ALA A 399 -12.88 -1.24 -14.45
C ALA A 399 -14.12 -1.99 -14.92
N ALA A 400 -14.30 -2.07 -16.23
CA ALA A 400 -15.32 -2.88 -16.86
C ALA A 400 -14.78 -3.50 -18.15
N ASP A 401 -15.34 -4.63 -18.58
CA ASP A 401 -15.11 -5.17 -19.91
C ASP A 401 -15.84 -4.30 -20.94
N ALA A 402 -15.25 -4.08 -22.11
CA ALA A 402 -15.81 -3.15 -23.11
C ALA A 402 -17.17 -3.62 -23.66
N ASP A 403 -17.39 -4.94 -23.72
CA ASP A 403 -18.62 -5.57 -24.20
C ASP A 403 -19.64 -5.87 -23.07
N ALA A 404 -19.36 -5.51 -21.82
CA ALA A 404 -20.32 -5.68 -20.75
C ALA A 404 -21.58 -4.84 -21.07
N PRO A 405 -22.79 -5.42 -21.09
CA PRO A 405 -23.99 -4.66 -21.33
C PRO A 405 -24.05 -3.51 -20.32
N ARG A 406 -24.41 -2.32 -20.79
CA ARG A 406 -24.66 -1.15 -19.94
C ARG A 406 -25.92 -1.40 -19.11
N GLY A 407 -25.81 -2.31 -18.12
CA GLY A 407 -26.84 -2.63 -17.19
C GLY A 407 -27.01 -1.49 -16.19
N ASP A 408 -28.25 -1.07 -15.99
CA ASP A 408 -28.65 -0.27 -14.85
C ASP A 408 -28.21 -1.00 -13.57
N PRO A 409 -27.44 -0.38 -12.65
CA PRO A 409 -26.85 -1.07 -11.50
C PRO A 409 -27.85 -1.44 -10.39
N SER A 410 -29.14 -1.27 -10.61
CA SER A 410 -30.17 -1.70 -9.65
C SER A 410 -30.69 -3.08 -10.02
N PRO A 411 -30.47 -4.15 -9.21
CA PRO A 411 -31.21 -5.39 -9.40
C PRO A 411 -32.70 -5.08 -9.29
N THR A 412 -33.46 -5.44 -10.32
CA THR A 412 -34.92 -5.25 -10.31
C THR A 412 -35.54 -6.20 -9.29
N ARG A 413 -36.68 -5.81 -8.68
CA ARG A 413 -37.43 -6.65 -7.72
C ARG A 413 -37.82 -8.02 -8.29
N GLU A 414 -37.75 -8.25 -9.60
CA GLU A 414 -37.98 -9.52 -10.25
C GLU A 414 -36.83 -10.51 -10.08
N ASP A 415 -35.60 -10.02 -10.09
CA ASP A 415 -34.41 -10.86 -9.85
C ASP A 415 -34.38 -11.39 -8.41
N ASP A 416 -34.86 -10.62 -7.44
CA ASP A 416 -34.99 -11.03 -6.04
C ASP A 416 -36.00 -12.17 -5.85
N ALA A 417 -37.09 -12.18 -6.64
CA ALA A 417 -38.10 -13.22 -6.54
C ALA A 417 -37.62 -14.58 -7.12
N GLN A 418 -36.86 -14.55 -8.22
CA GLN A 418 -36.23 -15.74 -8.80
C GLN A 418 -35.10 -16.29 -7.90
N THR A 419 -34.27 -15.42 -7.35
CA THR A 419 -33.22 -15.80 -6.40
C THR A 419 -33.80 -16.38 -5.11
N ALA A 420 -34.90 -15.84 -4.60
CA ALA A 420 -35.61 -16.38 -3.43
C ALA A 420 -36.32 -17.70 -3.72
N ALA A 421 -36.80 -17.92 -4.94
CA ALA A 421 -37.36 -19.20 -5.39
C ALA A 421 -36.27 -20.27 -5.49
N PHE A 422 -35.13 -19.95 -6.13
CA PHE A 422 -33.98 -20.82 -6.23
C PHE A 422 -33.42 -21.22 -4.86
N ARG A 423 -33.31 -20.28 -3.92
CA ARG A 423 -32.89 -20.56 -2.52
C ARG A 423 -33.85 -21.51 -1.81
N ARG A 424 -35.16 -21.34 -1.98
CA ARG A 424 -36.17 -22.23 -1.39
C ARG A 424 -36.08 -23.65 -1.93
N ASP A 425 -35.86 -23.84 -3.21
CA ASP A 425 -35.75 -25.12 -3.86
C ASP A 425 -34.45 -25.85 -3.48
N MET A 426 -33.34 -25.09 -3.34
CA MET A 426 -32.06 -25.60 -2.87
C MET A 426 -32.11 -26.06 -1.42
N ILE A 427 -32.77 -25.32 -0.53
CA ILE A 427 -32.97 -25.70 0.88
C ILE A 427 -33.87 -26.95 1.00
N ARG A 428 -34.88 -27.08 0.13
CA ARG A 428 -35.71 -28.31 0.08
C ARG A 428 -34.92 -29.52 -0.41
N GLY A 429 -33.97 -29.35 -1.33
CA GLY A 429 -33.06 -30.42 -1.78
C GLY A 429 -32.10 -30.92 -0.70
N LEU A 430 -31.66 -30.01 0.19
CA LEU A 430 -30.74 -30.32 1.29
C LEU A 430 -31.40 -30.98 2.51
N SER A 431 -32.74 -30.99 2.59
CA SER A 431 -33.46 -31.60 3.71
C SER A 431 -33.69 -33.12 3.58
N GLN A 432 -33.15 -33.77 2.55
CA GLN A 432 -33.06 -35.22 2.49
C GLN A 432 -31.67 -35.69 2.97
N PRO A 433 -31.57 -36.59 3.96
CA PRO A 433 -30.28 -37.08 4.41
C PRO A 433 -29.67 -37.98 3.33
N GLN A 434 -28.81 -37.42 2.49
CA GLN A 434 -27.90 -38.20 1.68
C GLN A 434 -26.82 -38.78 2.62
N LYS A 435 -26.73 -40.09 2.71
CA LYS A 435 -25.59 -40.77 3.32
C LYS A 435 -24.35 -40.44 2.48
N ALA A 436 -23.60 -39.47 2.91
CA ALA A 436 -22.30 -39.16 2.33
C ALA A 436 -21.35 -40.33 2.59
N VAL A 437 -20.97 -41.06 1.56
CA VAL A 437 -19.82 -41.97 1.58
C VAL A 437 -18.60 -41.05 1.29
N PRO A 438 -17.67 -40.86 2.23
CA PRO A 438 -16.49 -40.06 1.99
C PRO A 438 -15.61 -40.74 0.93
N PRO A 439 -14.92 -39.94 0.09
CA PRO A 439 -14.03 -40.44 -0.95
C PRO A 439 -12.89 -41.26 -0.32
N LYS A 440 -12.46 -42.34 -0.97
CA LYS A 440 -11.44 -43.29 -0.51
C LYS A 440 -10.10 -42.69 -0.09
N TRP A 441 -9.74 -41.53 -0.60
CA TRP A 441 -8.48 -40.80 -0.29
C TRP A 441 -8.46 -40.18 1.11
N PHE A 442 -9.59 -40.17 1.84
CA PHE A 442 -9.67 -39.62 3.21
C PHE A 442 -9.13 -40.56 4.31
N TYR A 443 -8.78 -41.78 3.97
CA TYR A 443 -8.38 -42.82 4.94
C TYR A 443 -6.95 -43.35 4.76
N ASP A 444 -6.17 -42.85 3.78
CA ASP A 444 -4.79 -43.31 3.53
C ASP A 444 -3.75 -42.27 3.98
N ALA A 445 -3.85 -41.76 5.22
CA ALA A 445 -2.79 -41.03 5.88
C ALA A 445 -2.60 -41.61 7.29
N GLU A 446 -1.80 -42.67 7.39
CA GLU A 446 -1.01 -43.03 8.58
C GLU A 446 0.41 -42.46 8.45
#